data_a41996d5f03df83090a4b6de8a8882cb
#
_entry.id   a41996d5f03df83090a4b6de8a8882cb
#
_cell.length_a   1.000
_cell.length_b   1.000
_cell.length_c   1.000
_cell.angle_alpha   90.00
_cell.angle_beta   90.00
_cell.angle_gamma   90.00
#
_symmetry.space_group_name_H-M   'P 1'
#
loop_
_entity.id
_entity.type
_entity.pdbx_description
1 polymer ?
#
loop_
_entity_poly.entity_id
_entity_poly.type
_entity_poly.pdbx_seq_one_letter_code
_entity_poly.pdbx_strand_id
1 'polypeptide(L)'
;SAFLEAGIPEELPKFLIFMIFIWRDKNFDEYFDGIVYATFIGLGFACVENIEYVFSYGFQTGVVRALLSVPGHFLFGVVMGYFLSMAKFHPEKRSTYLWSGLLLAMLAHGLFDWLLMVASVMPIVGGIIYLVFLWGDIKLWKLGLKYINKQQENSRKQARVNAAFGNSNDSDYRRIDWNAGNRP
;
A
#
# COMPACT_ATOMS: atom_id res chain seq x y z
N SER A 1 -4.66 -20.86 7.07
CA SER A 1 -3.34 -20.37 6.64
C SER A 1 -3.37 -18.83 6.58
N ALA A 2 -2.30 -18.15 6.95
CA ALA A 2 -2.20 -16.68 7.01
C ALA A 2 -2.71 -15.97 5.75
N PHE A 3 -2.49 -16.55 4.57
CA PHE A 3 -2.99 -15.99 3.31
C PHE A 3 -4.50 -16.03 3.16
N LEU A 4 -5.15 -17.13 3.61
CA LEU A 4 -6.60 -17.31 3.49
C LEU A 4 -7.36 -16.67 4.65
N GLU A 5 -6.71 -16.47 5.79
CA GLU A 5 -7.34 -15.96 7.01
C GLU A 5 -7.11 -14.45 7.21
N ALA A 6 -6.05 -13.89 6.64
CA ALA A 6 -5.74 -12.47 6.74
C ALA A 6 -5.47 -11.82 5.38
N GLY A 7 -4.46 -12.24 4.63
CA GLY A 7 -4.03 -11.58 3.41
C GLY A 7 -5.16 -11.31 2.41
N ILE A 8 -5.94 -12.33 2.05
CA ILE A 8 -7.06 -12.18 1.10
C ILE A 8 -8.27 -11.49 1.75
N PRO A 9 -8.78 -11.96 2.93
CA PRO A 9 -9.97 -11.38 3.54
C PRO A 9 -9.82 -9.91 3.93
N GLU A 10 -8.61 -9.43 4.16
CA GLU A 10 -8.39 -8.06 4.58
C GLU A 10 -8.00 -7.13 3.42
N GLU A 11 -7.11 -7.56 2.52
CA GLU A 11 -6.69 -6.68 1.43
C GLU A 11 -7.76 -6.53 0.34
N LEU A 12 -8.58 -7.55 0.12
CA LEU A 12 -9.67 -7.46 -0.84
C LEU A 12 -10.73 -6.41 -0.45
N PRO A 13 -11.27 -6.37 0.79
CA PRO A 13 -12.18 -5.29 1.21
C PRO A 13 -11.53 -3.90 1.13
N LYS A 14 -10.27 -3.74 1.52
CA LYS A 14 -9.55 -2.46 1.39
C LYS A 14 -9.49 -2.00 -0.07
N PHE A 15 -9.16 -2.90 -0.99
CA PHE A 15 -9.18 -2.65 -2.42
C PHE A 15 -10.58 -2.28 -2.93
N LEU A 16 -11.63 -3.01 -2.51
CA LEU A 16 -13.01 -2.72 -2.90
C LEU A 16 -13.48 -1.36 -2.39
N ILE A 17 -13.17 -1.00 -1.14
CA ILE A 17 -13.46 0.32 -0.58
C ILE A 17 -12.82 1.40 -1.45
N PHE A 18 -11.54 1.24 -1.81
CA PHE A 18 -10.85 2.18 -2.69
C PHE A 18 -11.56 2.30 -4.05
N MET A 19 -11.92 1.16 -4.68
CA MET A 19 -12.56 1.14 -5.99
C MET A 19 -13.96 1.77 -5.98
N ILE A 20 -14.72 1.59 -4.90
CA ILE A 20 -16.10 2.12 -4.78
C ILE A 20 -16.08 3.63 -4.49
N PHE A 21 -15.27 4.08 -3.54
CA PHE A 21 -15.35 5.44 -3.02
C PHE A 21 -14.32 6.39 -3.62
N ILE A 22 -13.12 5.91 -3.95
CA ILE A 22 -11.99 6.76 -4.33
C ILE A 22 -11.73 6.73 -5.84
N TRP A 23 -11.91 5.57 -6.50
CA TRP A 23 -11.52 5.40 -7.89
C TRP A 23 -12.10 6.45 -8.85
N ARG A 24 -13.35 6.89 -8.59
CA ARG A 24 -14.06 7.89 -9.40
C ARG A 24 -14.11 9.27 -8.76
N ASP A 25 -13.48 9.44 -7.58
CA ASP A 25 -13.45 10.74 -6.92
C ASP A 25 -12.64 11.74 -7.76
N LYS A 26 -13.14 12.99 -7.83
CA LYS A 26 -12.50 14.09 -8.55
C LYS A 26 -11.17 14.52 -7.91
N ASN A 27 -11.02 14.28 -6.61
CA ASN A 27 -9.81 14.60 -5.87
C ASN A 27 -8.74 13.50 -6.00
N PHE A 28 -9.00 12.41 -6.73
CA PHE A 28 -7.98 11.45 -7.15
C PHE A 28 -7.44 11.88 -8.51
N ASP A 29 -6.68 12.97 -8.54
CA ASP A 29 -6.17 13.62 -9.74
C ASP A 29 -4.64 13.70 -9.79
N GLU A 30 -3.94 13.29 -8.72
CA GLU A 30 -2.48 13.20 -8.66
C GLU A 30 -1.99 11.77 -8.40
N TYR A 31 -0.75 11.49 -8.85
CA TYR A 31 -0.13 10.18 -8.61
C TYR A 31 0.04 9.83 -7.13
N PHE A 32 0.26 10.82 -6.28
CA PHE A 32 0.46 10.59 -4.86
C PHE A 32 -0.84 10.26 -4.11
N ASP A 33 -1.98 10.68 -4.62
CA ASP A 33 -3.29 10.49 -3.97
C ASP A 33 -3.62 9.02 -3.75
N GLY A 34 -3.28 8.14 -4.71
CA GLY A 34 -3.53 6.72 -4.55
C GLY A 34 -2.82 6.12 -3.34
N ILE A 35 -1.58 6.55 -3.06
CA ILE A 35 -0.86 6.14 -1.84
C ILE A 35 -1.56 6.70 -0.60
N VAL A 36 -1.91 7.99 -0.62
CA VAL A 36 -2.57 8.65 0.52
C VAL A 36 -3.87 7.93 0.86
N TYR A 37 -4.77 7.78 -0.09
CA TYR A 37 -6.07 7.15 0.16
C TYR A 37 -5.95 5.68 0.56
N ALA A 38 -5.11 4.89 -0.12
CA ALA A 38 -4.94 3.48 0.22
C ALA A 38 -4.32 3.27 1.61
N THR A 39 -3.37 4.12 2.00
CA THR A 39 -2.78 4.06 3.35
C THR A 39 -3.78 4.44 4.43
N PHE A 40 -4.61 5.47 4.22
CA PHE A 40 -5.66 5.83 5.17
C PHE A 40 -6.71 4.72 5.32
N ILE A 41 -7.11 4.06 4.23
CA ILE A 41 -7.99 2.89 4.29
C ILE A 41 -7.33 1.76 5.08
N GLY A 42 -6.05 1.45 4.80
CA GLY A 42 -5.29 0.42 5.51
C GLY A 42 -5.14 0.72 7.00
N LEU A 43 -4.80 1.96 7.37
CA LEU A 43 -4.67 2.39 8.77
C LEU A 43 -6.01 2.40 9.50
N GLY A 44 -7.11 2.79 8.83
CA GLY A 44 -8.45 2.70 9.39
C GLY A 44 -8.84 1.27 9.70
N PHE A 45 -8.54 0.33 8.79
CA PHE A 45 -8.74 -1.10 9.01
C PHE A 45 -7.91 -1.60 10.18
N ALA A 46 -6.60 -1.31 10.21
CA ALA A 46 -5.71 -1.68 11.30
C ALA A 46 -6.17 -1.13 12.66
N CYS A 47 -6.75 0.06 12.69
CA CYS A 47 -7.28 0.66 13.92
C CYS A 47 -8.46 -0.16 14.46
N VAL A 48 -9.44 -0.49 13.62
CA VAL A 48 -10.61 -1.30 14.01
C VAL A 48 -10.16 -2.69 14.48
N GLU A 49 -9.30 -3.33 13.74
CA GLU A 49 -8.75 -4.64 14.06
C GLU A 49 -7.97 -4.60 15.39
N ASN A 50 -7.15 -3.57 15.61
CA ASN A 50 -6.40 -3.44 16.86
C ASN A 50 -7.32 -3.26 18.08
N ILE A 51 -8.44 -2.54 17.93
CA ILE A 51 -9.47 -2.43 18.97
C ILE A 51 -10.07 -3.81 19.27
N GLU A 52 -10.40 -4.60 18.25
CA GLU A 52 -10.92 -5.95 18.41
C GLU A 52 -9.94 -6.86 19.16
N TYR A 53 -8.66 -6.79 18.81
CA TYR A 53 -7.60 -7.54 19.51
C TYR A 53 -7.42 -7.11 20.97
N VAL A 54 -7.55 -5.82 21.28
CA VAL A 54 -7.51 -5.33 22.67
C VAL A 54 -8.65 -5.94 23.49
N PHE A 55 -9.87 -5.97 22.94
CA PHE A 55 -11.02 -6.55 23.62
C PHE A 55 -10.88 -8.08 23.78
N SER A 56 -10.31 -8.77 22.80
CA SER A 56 -10.20 -10.23 22.81
C SER A 56 -9.00 -10.75 23.62
N TYR A 57 -7.88 -10.04 23.61
CA TYR A 57 -6.58 -10.51 24.11
C TYR A 57 -5.89 -9.55 25.07
N GLY A 58 -6.51 -8.41 25.37
CA GLY A 58 -6.05 -7.43 26.35
C GLY A 58 -5.15 -6.32 25.78
N PHE A 59 -4.96 -5.28 26.59
CA PHE A 59 -4.28 -4.04 26.21
C PHE A 59 -2.83 -4.26 25.73
N GLN A 60 -2.10 -5.19 26.36
CA GLN A 60 -0.70 -5.47 25.97
C GLN A 60 -0.59 -5.96 24.51
N THR A 61 -1.53 -6.79 24.07
CA THR A 61 -1.61 -7.24 22.67
C THR A 61 -1.81 -6.05 21.73
N GLY A 62 -2.69 -5.11 22.08
CA GLY A 62 -2.90 -3.88 21.30
C GLY A 62 -1.64 -3.03 21.17
N VAL A 63 -0.84 -2.91 22.24
CA VAL A 63 0.44 -2.17 22.18
C VAL A 63 1.43 -2.83 21.23
N VAL A 64 1.60 -4.15 21.31
CA VAL A 64 2.50 -4.91 20.42
C VAL A 64 2.05 -4.78 18.97
N ARG A 65 0.75 -4.90 18.70
CA ARG A 65 0.18 -4.74 17.36
C ARG A 65 0.31 -3.31 16.82
N ALA A 66 0.17 -2.30 17.67
CA ALA A 66 0.37 -0.90 17.28
C ALA A 66 1.81 -0.64 16.79
N LEU A 67 2.78 -1.38 17.31
CA LEU A 67 4.19 -1.26 16.91
C LEU A 67 4.58 -2.12 15.69
N LEU A 68 3.87 -3.22 15.45
CA LEU A 68 4.21 -4.19 14.40
C LEU A 68 3.18 -4.21 13.27
N SER A 69 1.90 -4.50 13.59
CA SER A 69 0.87 -4.69 12.57
C SER A 69 0.43 -3.38 11.92
N VAL A 70 0.27 -2.29 12.70
CA VAL A 70 -0.17 -1.00 12.14
C VAL A 70 0.83 -0.45 11.12
N PRO A 71 2.16 -0.45 11.36
CA PRO A 71 3.14 -0.12 10.32
C PRO A 71 3.08 -1.06 9.11
N GLY A 72 2.80 -2.36 9.31
CA GLY A 72 2.59 -3.32 8.23
C GLY A 72 1.44 -2.91 7.31
N HIS A 73 0.26 -2.62 7.87
CA HIS A 73 -0.91 -2.15 7.09
C HIS A 73 -0.64 -0.85 6.34
N PHE A 74 0.14 0.07 6.93
CA PHE A 74 0.61 1.26 6.24
C PHE A 74 1.41 0.89 4.98
N LEU A 75 2.38 -0.03 5.11
CA LEU A 75 3.23 -0.44 3.98
C LEU A 75 2.44 -1.19 2.90
N PHE A 76 1.49 -2.06 3.28
CA PHE A 76 0.60 -2.73 2.32
C PHE A 76 -0.25 -1.70 1.57
N GLY A 77 -0.75 -0.68 2.28
CA GLY A 77 -1.45 0.46 1.69
C GLY A 77 -0.58 1.26 0.71
N VAL A 78 0.70 1.50 1.04
CA VAL A 78 1.66 2.16 0.11
C VAL A 78 1.85 1.35 -1.17
N VAL A 79 2.04 0.03 -1.05
CA VAL A 79 2.20 -0.86 -2.21
C VAL A 79 0.93 -0.85 -3.06
N MET A 80 -0.23 -1.09 -2.47
CA MET A 80 -1.51 -1.08 -3.16
C MET A 80 -1.76 0.28 -3.84
N GLY A 81 -1.63 1.38 -3.11
CA GLY A 81 -1.88 2.73 -3.59
C GLY A 81 -0.95 3.16 -4.72
N TYR A 82 0.33 2.77 -4.67
CA TYR A 82 1.26 3.00 -5.77
C TYR A 82 0.73 2.41 -7.08
N PHE A 83 0.33 1.14 -7.08
CA PHE A 83 -0.18 0.49 -8.28
C PHE A 83 -1.56 0.99 -8.70
N LEU A 84 -2.43 1.38 -7.74
CA LEU A 84 -3.71 2.00 -8.05
C LEU A 84 -3.53 3.35 -8.76
N SER A 85 -2.57 4.16 -8.33
CA SER A 85 -2.20 5.38 -9.05
C SER A 85 -1.69 5.08 -10.45
N MET A 86 -0.79 4.10 -10.59
CA MET A 86 -0.32 3.69 -11.92
C MET A 86 -1.48 3.22 -12.81
N ALA A 87 -2.46 2.51 -12.26
CA ALA A 87 -3.66 2.06 -12.99
C ALA A 87 -4.55 3.23 -13.41
N LYS A 88 -4.66 4.28 -12.59
CA LYS A 88 -5.46 5.47 -12.87
C LYS A 88 -4.89 6.25 -14.05
N PHE A 89 -3.58 6.50 -14.04
CA PHE A 89 -2.89 7.39 -14.98
C PHE A 89 -2.27 6.66 -16.18
N HIS A 90 -2.31 5.32 -16.22
CA HIS A 90 -1.84 4.51 -17.35
C HIS A 90 -2.94 3.55 -17.83
N PRO A 91 -3.93 4.06 -18.58
CA PRO A 91 -5.08 3.26 -19.00
C PRO A 91 -4.72 2.05 -19.86
N GLU A 92 -3.62 2.11 -20.60
CA GLU A 92 -3.11 1.04 -21.46
C GLU A 92 -2.65 -0.21 -20.68
N LYS A 93 -2.27 -0.04 -19.38
CA LYS A 93 -1.83 -1.12 -18.49
C LYS A 93 -2.69 -1.22 -17.23
N ARG A 94 -3.89 -0.63 -17.26
CA ARG A 94 -4.77 -0.53 -16.08
C ARG A 94 -5.00 -1.86 -15.39
N SER A 95 -5.41 -2.88 -16.12
CA SER A 95 -5.70 -4.20 -15.55
C SER A 95 -4.48 -4.81 -14.88
N THR A 96 -3.31 -4.73 -15.53
CA THR A 96 -2.05 -5.23 -14.95
C THR A 96 -1.74 -4.54 -13.62
N TYR A 97 -1.84 -3.23 -13.56
CA TYR A 97 -1.55 -2.49 -12.33
C TYR A 97 -2.57 -2.75 -11.23
N LEU A 98 -3.88 -2.86 -11.54
CA LEU A 98 -4.90 -3.20 -10.55
C LEU A 98 -4.62 -4.56 -9.89
N TRP A 99 -4.37 -5.59 -10.70
CA TRP A 99 -4.04 -6.91 -10.18
C TRP A 99 -2.69 -6.94 -9.45
N SER A 100 -1.69 -6.22 -9.93
CA SER A 100 -0.39 -6.13 -9.25
C SER A 100 -0.54 -5.51 -7.86
N GLY A 101 -1.32 -4.42 -7.73
CA GLY A 101 -1.56 -3.76 -6.45
C GLY A 101 -2.23 -4.68 -5.44
N LEU A 102 -3.31 -5.33 -5.86
CA LEU A 102 -4.06 -6.24 -5.01
C LEU A 102 -3.22 -7.47 -4.62
N LEU A 103 -2.65 -8.17 -5.60
CA LEU A 103 -1.92 -9.42 -5.33
C LEU A 103 -0.65 -9.18 -4.51
N LEU A 104 0.11 -8.11 -4.78
CA LEU A 104 1.32 -7.81 -4.01
C LEU A 104 1.00 -7.40 -2.57
N ALA A 105 -0.08 -6.64 -2.34
CA ALA A 105 -0.53 -6.33 -0.99
C ALA A 105 -0.96 -7.60 -0.24
N MET A 106 -1.76 -8.48 -0.87
CA MET A 106 -2.17 -9.76 -0.29
C MET A 106 -0.98 -10.68 0.04
N LEU A 107 0.00 -10.75 -0.87
CA LEU A 107 1.21 -11.55 -0.66
C LEU A 107 2.07 -11.01 0.47
N ALA A 108 2.28 -9.69 0.50
CA ALA A 108 3.06 -9.04 1.55
C ALA A 108 2.40 -9.23 2.93
N HIS A 109 1.09 -9.04 3.03
CA HIS A 109 0.33 -9.23 4.26
C HIS A 109 0.33 -10.69 4.71
N GLY A 110 -0.03 -11.63 3.83
CA GLY A 110 -0.04 -13.05 4.16
C GLY A 110 1.35 -13.59 4.57
N LEU A 111 2.43 -13.09 3.95
CA LEU A 111 3.80 -13.42 4.35
C LEU A 111 4.13 -12.85 5.73
N PHE A 112 3.73 -11.62 6.00
CA PHE A 112 3.88 -10.96 7.29
C PHE A 112 3.24 -11.79 8.41
N ASP A 113 1.97 -12.14 8.29
CA ASP A 113 1.26 -12.93 9.29
C ASP A 113 1.80 -14.35 9.41
N TRP A 114 2.18 -14.98 8.30
CA TRP A 114 2.81 -16.29 8.33
C TRP A 114 4.10 -16.29 9.16
N LEU A 115 4.95 -15.26 9.00
CA LEU A 115 6.17 -15.10 9.78
C LEU A 115 5.86 -14.92 11.29
N LEU A 116 4.84 -14.14 11.64
CA LEU A 116 4.40 -13.97 13.02
C LEU A 116 3.88 -15.29 13.61
N MET A 117 3.09 -16.06 12.85
CA MET A 117 2.60 -17.39 13.28
C MET A 117 3.75 -18.36 13.54
N VAL A 118 4.74 -18.45 12.64
CA VAL A 118 5.91 -19.32 12.83
C VAL A 118 6.71 -18.88 14.06
N ALA A 119 6.90 -17.58 14.26
CA ALA A 119 7.61 -17.05 15.42
C ALA A 119 6.94 -17.39 16.75
N SER A 120 5.61 -17.46 16.79
CA SER A 120 4.86 -17.77 18.01
C SER A 120 4.97 -19.23 18.47
N VAL A 121 5.24 -20.16 17.54
CA VAL A 121 5.26 -21.62 17.82
C VAL A 121 6.65 -22.13 18.18
N MET A 122 7.72 -21.45 17.79
CA MET A 122 9.11 -21.88 17.96
C MET A 122 9.96 -20.82 18.67
N PRO A 123 10.07 -20.79 20.00
CA PRO A 123 10.68 -19.66 20.73
C PRO A 123 12.12 -19.33 20.34
N ILE A 124 12.97 -20.32 20.11
CA ILE A 124 14.37 -20.09 19.69
C ILE A 124 14.43 -19.67 18.21
N VAL A 125 13.72 -20.40 17.35
CA VAL A 125 13.59 -20.07 15.93
C VAL A 125 12.80 -18.76 15.77
N GLY A 126 11.80 -18.54 16.63
CA GLY A 126 11.00 -17.32 16.70
C GLY A 126 11.84 -16.07 16.95
N GLY A 127 12.86 -16.14 17.79
CA GLY A 127 13.81 -15.04 18.01
C GLY A 127 14.59 -14.69 16.75
N ILE A 128 15.07 -15.68 16.02
CA ILE A 128 15.78 -15.47 14.74
C ILE A 128 14.81 -14.91 13.67
N ILE A 129 13.63 -15.50 13.56
CA ILE A 129 12.59 -15.04 12.63
C ILE A 129 12.19 -13.60 12.96
N TYR A 130 12.06 -13.24 14.23
CA TYR A 130 11.77 -11.88 14.66
C TYR A 130 12.84 -10.89 14.22
N LEU A 131 14.12 -11.23 14.33
CA LEU A 131 15.21 -10.38 13.85
C LEU A 131 15.21 -10.24 12.32
N VAL A 132 14.94 -11.33 11.60
CA VAL A 132 14.77 -11.31 10.13
C VAL A 132 13.55 -10.47 9.75
N PHE A 133 12.48 -10.55 10.53
CA PHE A 133 11.28 -9.75 10.36
C PHE A 133 11.56 -8.26 10.54
N LEU A 134 12.20 -7.85 11.65
CA LEU A 134 12.60 -6.45 11.88
C LEU A 134 13.49 -5.92 10.74
N TRP A 135 14.42 -6.74 10.27
CA TRP A 135 15.24 -6.38 9.12
C TRP A 135 14.41 -6.25 7.84
N GLY A 136 13.46 -7.15 7.62
CA GLY A 136 12.49 -7.10 6.53
C GLY A 136 11.63 -5.85 6.56
N ASP A 137 11.09 -5.48 7.72
CA ASP A 137 10.31 -4.26 7.93
C ASP A 137 11.10 -3.00 7.59
N ILE A 138 12.36 -2.92 8.04
CA ILE A 138 13.24 -1.81 7.69
C ILE A 138 13.44 -1.72 6.17
N LYS A 139 13.58 -2.86 5.48
CA LYS A 139 13.69 -2.91 4.02
C LYS A 139 12.40 -2.50 3.32
N LEU A 140 11.27 -3.02 3.80
CA LEU A 140 9.94 -2.66 3.28
C LEU A 140 9.64 -1.17 3.52
N TRP A 141 10.00 -0.64 4.69
CA TRP A 141 9.88 0.78 4.99
C TRP A 141 10.69 1.65 4.01
N LYS A 142 11.96 1.28 3.76
CA LYS A 142 12.80 1.97 2.77
C LYS A 142 12.22 1.88 1.36
N LEU A 143 11.66 0.73 0.99
CA LEU A 143 10.99 0.53 -0.28
C LEU A 143 9.72 1.39 -0.38
N GLY A 144 8.90 1.41 0.69
CA GLY A 144 7.73 2.27 0.80
C GLY A 144 8.08 3.75 0.62
N LEU A 145 9.10 4.25 1.31
CA LEU A 145 9.59 5.62 1.14
C LEU A 145 10.07 5.89 -0.29
N LYS A 146 10.69 4.92 -0.95
CA LYS A 146 11.07 5.04 -2.36
C LYS A 146 9.85 5.19 -3.27
N TYR A 147 8.79 4.41 -3.04
CA TYR A 147 7.54 4.54 -3.80
C TYR A 147 6.83 5.86 -3.54
N ILE A 148 6.77 6.30 -2.28
CA ILE A 148 6.24 7.61 -1.88
C ILE A 148 6.99 8.73 -2.62
N ASN A 149 8.32 8.76 -2.54
CA ASN A 149 9.13 9.77 -3.19
C ASN A 149 8.95 9.77 -4.72
N LYS A 150 8.86 8.58 -5.33
CA LYS A 150 8.60 8.45 -6.76
C LYS A 150 7.25 9.02 -7.16
N GLN A 151 6.19 8.76 -6.39
CA GLN A 151 4.86 9.29 -6.69
C GLN A 151 4.78 10.80 -6.43
N GLN A 152 5.42 11.31 -5.40
CA GLN A 152 5.53 12.75 -5.17
C GLN A 152 6.26 13.46 -6.33
N GLU A 153 7.32 12.84 -6.85
CA GLU A 153 8.01 13.37 -8.03
C GLU A 153 7.11 13.38 -9.27
N ASN A 154 6.34 12.31 -9.48
CA ASN A 154 5.36 12.22 -10.56
C ASN A 154 4.29 13.32 -10.43
N SER A 155 3.70 13.50 -9.24
CA SER A 155 2.73 14.57 -8.97
C SER A 155 3.32 15.97 -9.23
N ARG A 156 4.56 16.21 -8.79
CA ARG A 156 5.24 17.50 -9.07
C ARG A 156 5.47 17.72 -10.57
N LYS A 157 5.83 16.69 -11.34
CA LYS A 157 5.97 16.76 -12.79
C LYS A 157 4.63 17.07 -13.44
N GLN A 158 3.57 16.40 -13.02
CA GLN A 158 2.21 16.65 -13.48
C GLN A 158 1.78 18.10 -13.21
N ALA A 159 1.97 18.61 -12.00
CA ALA A 159 1.65 19.98 -11.63
C ALA A 159 2.41 21.01 -12.49
N ARG A 160 3.70 20.77 -12.79
CA ARG A 160 4.49 21.64 -13.68
C ARG A 160 3.96 21.66 -15.11
N VAL A 161 3.55 20.49 -15.61
CA VAL A 161 2.94 20.39 -16.96
C VAL A 161 1.61 21.13 -16.98
N ASN A 162 0.77 20.92 -15.98
CA ASN A 162 -0.51 21.62 -15.86
C ASN A 162 -0.34 23.15 -15.80
N ALA A 163 0.68 23.64 -15.08
CA ALA A 163 1.01 25.06 -15.00
C ALA A 163 1.56 25.64 -16.31
N ALA A 164 2.32 24.85 -17.07
CA ALA A 164 2.96 25.30 -18.33
C ALA A 164 1.98 25.34 -19.52
N PHE A 165 1.04 24.39 -19.58
CA PHE A 165 0.14 24.21 -20.72
C PHE A 165 -1.31 24.68 -20.48
N GLY A 166 -1.61 25.15 -19.26
CA GLY A 166 -2.98 25.40 -18.83
C GLY A 166 -3.80 24.12 -18.73
N ASN A 167 -5.05 24.26 -18.32
CA ASN A 167 -5.98 23.11 -18.21
C ASN A 167 -6.44 22.65 -19.61
N SER A 168 -5.50 22.31 -20.50
CA SER A 168 -5.80 21.73 -21.79
C SER A 168 -6.36 20.33 -21.60
N ASN A 169 -7.41 20.03 -22.34
CA ASN A 169 -8.20 18.80 -22.26
C ASN A 169 -7.39 17.52 -22.07
N ASP A 170 -7.94 16.61 -21.29
CA ASP A 170 -7.50 15.24 -20.91
C ASP A 170 -6.79 14.41 -22.02
N SER A 171 -6.94 14.77 -23.30
CA SER A 171 -6.31 14.09 -24.43
C SER A 171 -4.82 14.41 -24.62
N ASP A 172 -4.31 15.55 -24.17
CA ASP A 172 -2.91 15.93 -24.37
C ASP A 172 -1.99 15.34 -23.30
N TYR A 173 -2.52 15.07 -22.08
CA TYR A 173 -1.76 14.41 -21.01
C TYR A 173 -1.39 12.96 -21.37
N ARG A 174 -2.19 12.28 -22.18
CA ARG A 174 -1.94 10.90 -22.62
C ARG A 174 -0.75 10.77 -23.58
N ARG A 175 -0.25 11.87 -24.11
CA ARG A 175 0.91 11.92 -25.04
C ARG A 175 2.25 12.16 -24.35
N ILE A 176 2.24 12.54 -23.07
CA ILE A 176 3.48 12.81 -22.35
C ILE A 176 4.12 11.47 -21.97
N ASP A 177 5.27 11.16 -22.56
CA ASP A 177 6.08 10.00 -22.19
C ASP A 177 6.72 10.23 -20.81
N TRP A 178 6.02 9.83 -19.78
CA TRP A 178 6.47 9.91 -18.39
C TRP A 178 7.75 9.08 -18.11
N ASN A 179 8.14 8.21 -19.04
CA ASN A 179 9.34 7.38 -18.96
C ASN A 179 10.53 8.00 -19.68
N ALA A 180 10.39 9.11 -20.39
CA ALA A 180 11.47 9.73 -21.16
C ALA A 180 12.67 10.17 -20.32
N GLY A 181 12.46 10.43 -19.01
CA GLY A 181 13.53 10.78 -18.06
C GLY A 181 14.22 9.58 -17.39
N ASN A 182 13.78 8.34 -17.60
CA ASN A 182 14.28 7.13 -16.97
C ASN A 182 14.93 6.14 -17.96
N ARG A 183 15.30 6.58 -19.16
CA ARG A 183 16.12 5.74 -20.04
C ARG A 183 17.59 5.89 -19.61
N PRO A 184 18.29 4.74 -19.41
CA PRO A 184 19.70 4.75 -19.01
C PRO A 184 20.58 5.42 -20.05
#